data_4f88a416e721c5e218989c0dad43b750
#
_entry.id   4f88a416e721c5e218989c0dad43b750
#
_cell.length_a   1.000
_cell.length_b   1.000
_cell.length_c   1.000
_cell.angle_alpha   90.00
_cell.angle_beta   90.00
_cell.angle_gamma   90.00
#
_symmetry.space_group_name_H-M   'P 1'
#
loop_
_entity.id
_entity.type
_entity.pdbx_description
1 polymer ?
#
loop_
_entity_poly.entity_id
_entity_poly.type
_entity_poly.pdbx_seq_one_letter_code
_entity_poly.pdbx_strand_id
1 'polypeptide(L)'
;MAESSQPLRIGFVPEHFSTPLYFAQKHFGLTATLIPFPSGTGHMITAIRSGEIDVGIGLTEAWVAGLGKEDTPGDGGYRIVGTYVETPLCWAISTGAKRPEITSVSSLKGSKIGISRIGSGSQVMGYVLADQQGWLTPGASPYSDFVVLQNFANLRKAVNDGTADFFMWEHFTSKRYYDSGEIRRVGEIYTPWSSWKIVASTALLPEQNPDKRLLDLFKKLDEGINYFSSHYDEAVKYISTELDYSEADAREWLSTVRFATKTEGVDLKVIQSCVNILRKAGVLAEGKGLQPESMLANGLGAQFPQ
;
A
#
# COMPACT_ATOMS: atom_id res chain seq x y z
N MET A 1 -3.28 22.27 26.02
CA MET A 1 -3.39 20.82 26.29
C MET A 1 -2.00 20.29 26.53
N ALA A 2 -1.75 19.43 27.52
CA ALA A 2 -0.43 18.83 27.75
C ALA A 2 -0.03 18.02 26.52
N GLU A 3 1.18 18.21 25.98
CA GLU A 3 1.73 17.39 24.90
C GLU A 3 1.71 15.93 25.37
N SER A 4 1.19 15.04 24.55
CA SER A 4 1.22 13.60 24.84
C SER A 4 2.69 13.16 24.88
N SER A 5 3.15 12.68 26.01
CA SER A 5 4.52 12.15 26.18
C SER A 5 4.71 10.75 25.56
N GLN A 6 3.63 10.13 25.08
CA GLN A 6 3.68 8.79 24.52
C GLN A 6 4.22 8.79 23.09
N PRO A 7 5.10 7.84 22.73
CA PRO A 7 5.55 7.66 21.37
C PRO A 7 4.39 7.45 20.39
N LEU A 8 4.53 7.92 19.15
CA LEU A 8 3.58 7.58 18.07
C LEU A 8 3.60 6.08 17.81
N ARG A 9 2.41 5.50 17.62
CA ARG A 9 2.24 4.12 17.18
C ARG A 9 2.11 4.13 15.67
N ILE A 10 3.11 3.56 14.97
CA ILE A 10 3.21 3.60 13.51
C ILE A 10 2.95 2.21 12.95
N GLY A 11 1.85 2.06 12.21
CA GLY A 11 1.55 0.86 11.44
C GLY A 11 2.33 0.84 10.13
N PHE A 12 2.91 -0.32 9.80
CA PHE A 12 3.65 -0.53 8.55
C PHE A 12 3.50 -1.97 8.04
N VAL A 13 3.76 -2.19 6.76
CA VAL A 13 3.85 -3.55 6.21
C VAL A 13 5.28 -4.04 6.36
N PRO A 14 5.51 -5.24 6.97
CA PRO A 14 6.85 -5.76 7.22
C PRO A 14 7.46 -6.36 5.94
N GLU A 15 7.68 -5.51 4.95
CA GLU A 15 8.31 -5.80 3.66
C GLU A 15 9.51 -4.87 3.45
N HIS A 16 10.28 -5.09 2.38
CA HIS A 16 11.48 -4.33 2.04
C HIS A 16 11.27 -2.79 2.02
N PHE A 17 10.05 -2.32 1.72
CA PHE A 17 9.68 -0.90 1.83
C PHE A 17 9.81 -0.33 3.26
N SER A 18 9.81 -1.17 4.30
CA SER A 18 9.96 -0.70 5.68
C SER A 18 11.40 -0.34 6.08
N THR A 19 12.40 -0.62 5.21
CA THR A 19 13.82 -0.41 5.52
C THR A 19 14.17 1.02 5.90
N PRO A 20 13.73 2.09 5.18
CA PRO A 20 14.01 3.46 5.60
C PRO A 20 13.37 3.84 6.94
N LEU A 21 12.18 3.32 7.26
CA LEU A 21 11.54 3.51 8.57
C LEU A 21 12.37 2.86 9.70
N TYR A 22 12.88 1.64 9.46
CA TYR A 22 13.80 0.99 10.37
C TYR A 22 15.09 1.80 10.56
N PHE A 23 15.67 2.35 9.49
CA PHE A 23 16.86 3.21 9.57
C PHE A 23 16.60 4.53 10.30
N ALA A 24 15.41 5.12 10.12
CA ALA A 24 15.01 6.29 10.89
C ALA A 24 15.03 6.01 12.41
N GLN A 25 14.55 4.85 12.83
CA GLN A 25 14.60 4.44 14.23
C GLN A 25 16.02 4.10 14.69
N LYS A 26 16.74 3.29 13.91
CA LYS A 26 18.06 2.76 14.27
C LYS A 26 19.16 3.84 14.33
N HIS A 27 19.18 4.75 13.35
CA HIS A 27 20.29 5.68 13.16
C HIS A 27 19.96 7.12 13.52
N PHE A 28 18.68 7.52 13.51
CA PHE A 28 18.27 8.92 13.66
C PHE A 28 17.37 9.18 14.86
N GLY A 29 17.17 8.17 15.73
CA GLY A 29 16.47 8.35 17.00
C GLY A 29 14.96 8.64 16.83
N LEU A 30 14.32 8.10 15.80
CA LEU A 30 12.86 8.12 15.70
C LEU A 30 12.27 7.42 16.92
N THR A 31 11.61 8.17 17.79
CA THR A 31 10.93 7.64 18.97
C THR A 31 9.50 7.29 18.61
N ALA A 32 9.27 6.02 18.20
CA ALA A 32 7.97 5.49 17.83
C ALA A 32 7.85 4.01 18.19
N THR A 33 6.62 3.55 18.42
CA THR A 33 6.30 2.12 18.48
C THR A 33 5.92 1.65 17.10
N LEU A 34 6.75 0.82 16.48
CA LEU A 34 6.51 0.25 15.15
C LEU A 34 5.65 -1.00 15.27
N ILE A 35 4.50 -1.02 14.61
CA ILE A 35 3.53 -2.12 14.66
C ILE A 35 3.38 -2.74 13.27
N PRO A 36 3.81 -4.01 13.07
CA PRO A 36 3.75 -4.67 11.78
C PRO A 36 2.33 -5.15 11.43
N PHE A 37 1.92 -4.91 10.18
CA PHE A 37 0.65 -5.36 9.60
C PHE A 37 0.88 -6.23 8.35
N PRO A 38 1.20 -7.52 8.51
CA PRO A 38 1.45 -8.41 7.37
C PRO A 38 0.23 -8.64 6.47
N SER A 39 -0.96 -8.29 6.96
CA SER A 39 -2.19 -8.29 6.16
C SER A 39 -2.40 -7.00 5.34
N GLY A 40 -1.45 -6.07 5.37
CA GLY A 40 -1.40 -4.86 4.56
C GLY A 40 -2.31 -3.71 5.00
N THR A 41 -2.41 -2.70 4.14
CA THR A 41 -3.05 -1.41 4.41
C THR A 41 -4.51 -1.50 4.85
N GLY A 42 -5.27 -2.47 4.32
CA GLY A 42 -6.67 -2.64 4.73
C GLY A 42 -6.83 -2.96 6.23
N HIS A 43 -5.86 -3.63 6.86
CA HIS A 43 -5.86 -3.85 8.30
C HIS A 43 -5.47 -2.58 9.06
N MET A 44 -4.50 -1.82 8.55
CA MET A 44 -4.13 -0.54 9.14
C MET A 44 -5.28 0.48 9.14
N ILE A 45 -6.17 0.47 8.12
CA ILE A 45 -7.38 1.31 8.10
C ILE A 45 -8.28 1.00 9.31
N THR A 46 -8.47 -0.26 9.63
CA THR A 46 -9.25 -0.65 10.82
C THR A 46 -8.53 -0.21 12.10
N ALA A 47 -7.23 -0.45 12.19
CA ALA A 47 -6.41 -0.13 13.36
C ALA A 47 -6.33 1.39 13.66
N ILE A 48 -6.22 2.23 12.61
CA ILE A 48 -6.19 3.69 12.83
C ILE A 48 -7.57 4.22 13.27
N ARG A 49 -8.66 3.67 12.74
CA ARG A 49 -10.02 4.01 13.13
C ARG A 49 -10.36 3.57 14.56
N SER A 50 -9.83 2.44 15.00
CA SER A 50 -10.00 1.97 16.40
C SER A 50 -9.06 2.63 17.39
N GLY A 51 -8.11 3.47 16.92
CA GLY A 51 -7.10 4.09 17.76
C GLY A 51 -5.99 3.13 18.23
N GLU A 52 -5.79 1.99 17.55
CA GLU A 52 -4.68 1.08 17.79
C GLU A 52 -3.35 1.65 17.28
N ILE A 53 -3.39 2.37 16.14
CA ILE A 53 -2.26 3.12 15.60
C ILE A 53 -2.60 4.59 15.42
N ASP A 54 -1.58 5.44 15.43
CA ASP A 54 -1.69 6.89 15.26
C ASP A 54 -1.35 7.34 13.84
N VAL A 55 -0.43 6.60 13.21
CA VAL A 55 0.09 6.83 11.85
C VAL A 55 0.13 5.50 11.10
N GLY A 56 -0.13 5.53 9.80
CA GLY A 56 0.02 4.37 8.92
C GLY A 56 0.87 4.69 7.70
N ILE A 57 1.77 3.78 7.33
CA ILE A 57 2.54 3.84 6.08
C ILE A 57 2.09 2.69 5.20
N GLY A 58 1.41 2.99 4.08
CA GLY A 58 0.75 1.97 3.28
C GLY A 58 0.38 2.42 1.87
N LEU A 59 -0.33 1.55 1.16
CA LEU A 59 -0.65 1.71 -0.25
C LEU A 59 -1.65 2.84 -0.51
N THR A 60 -1.36 3.67 -1.50
CA THR A 60 -2.15 4.85 -1.91
C THR A 60 -3.61 4.49 -2.19
N GLU A 61 -3.84 3.49 -3.05
CA GLU A 61 -5.17 3.06 -3.46
C GLU A 61 -6.03 2.56 -2.30
N ALA A 62 -5.42 1.87 -1.33
CA ALA A 62 -6.16 1.37 -0.19
C ALA A 62 -6.56 2.51 0.76
N TRP A 63 -5.66 3.48 1.02
CA TRP A 63 -5.98 4.67 1.81
C TRP A 63 -7.08 5.51 1.16
N VAL A 64 -6.97 5.75 -0.16
CA VAL A 64 -7.97 6.49 -0.93
C VAL A 64 -9.31 5.76 -0.94
N ALA A 65 -9.32 4.44 -1.18
CA ALA A 65 -10.54 3.64 -1.14
C ALA A 65 -11.21 3.67 0.24
N GLY A 66 -10.42 3.61 1.32
CA GLY A 66 -10.90 3.67 2.68
C GLY A 66 -11.61 4.99 3.02
N LEU A 67 -11.19 6.12 2.44
CA LEU A 67 -11.82 7.44 2.63
C LEU A 67 -12.94 7.72 1.62
N GLY A 68 -12.83 7.17 0.41
CA GLY A 68 -13.75 7.46 -0.69
C GLY A 68 -15.01 6.61 -0.73
N LYS A 69 -15.14 5.55 0.08
CA LYS A 69 -16.35 4.72 0.13
C LYS A 69 -17.53 5.44 0.75
N GLU A 70 -18.74 5.13 0.25
CA GLU A 70 -20.01 5.70 0.73
C GLU A 70 -20.26 5.42 2.21
N ASP A 71 -19.88 4.24 2.69
CA ASP A 71 -20.05 3.77 4.06
C ASP A 71 -18.91 4.16 5.01
N THR A 72 -18.06 5.12 4.60
CA THR A 72 -16.97 5.63 5.42
C THR A 72 -17.52 6.27 6.70
N PRO A 73 -17.15 5.77 7.91
CA PRO A 73 -17.72 6.27 9.15
C PRO A 73 -17.20 7.67 9.49
N GLY A 74 -18.10 8.57 9.85
CA GLY A 74 -17.78 9.93 10.33
C GLY A 74 -16.91 10.70 9.33
N ASP A 75 -15.79 11.22 9.82
CA ASP A 75 -14.78 11.93 9.03
C ASP A 75 -13.78 11.00 8.34
N GLY A 76 -13.93 9.69 8.45
CA GLY A 76 -13.04 8.66 7.92
C GLY A 76 -11.91 8.28 8.88
N GLY A 77 -11.69 9.02 9.96
CA GLY A 77 -10.76 8.74 11.06
C GLY A 77 -9.28 9.02 10.78
N TYR A 78 -8.92 9.34 9.53
CA TYR A 78 -7.54 9.69 9.15
C TYR A 78 -7.47 10.63 7.94
N ARG A 79 -6.29 11.20 7.70
CA ARG A 79 -5.98 12.00 6.50
C ARG A 79 -4.63 11.57 5.94
N ILE A 80 -4.47 11.74 4.63
CA ILE A 80 -3.20 11.54 3.94
C ILE A 80 -2.35 12.79 4.21
N VAL A 81 -1.18 12.60 4.80
CA VAL A 81 -0.30 13.68 5.27
C VAL A 81 1.05 13.71 4.56
N GLY A 82 1.42 12.63 3.87
CA GLY A 82 2.73 12.53 3.25
C GLY A 82 2.83 11.50 2.14
N THR A 83 3.92 11.61 1.37
CA THR A 83 4.31 10.63 0.35
C THR A 83 5.52 9.86 0.86
N TYR A 84 5.49 8.53 0.79
CA TYR A 84 6.59 7.68 1.22
C TYR A 84 7.37 7.12 0.03
N VAL A 85 6.68 6.50 -0.93
CA VAL A 85 7.29 5.99 -2.18
C VAL A 85 6.67 6.70 -3.37
N GLU A 86 7.53 7.24 -4.25
CA GLU A 86 7.12 7.96 -5.45
C GLU A 86 6.90 7.05 -6.66
N THR A 87 7.69 5.97 -6.77
CA THR A 87 7.58 5.06 -7.89
C THR A 87 6.28 4.26 -7.86
N PRO A 88 5.72 3.91 -9.02
CA PRO A 88 4.66 2.93 -9.14
C PRO A 88 5.01 1.60 -8.48
N LEU A 89 4.03 0.88 -7.94
CA LEU A 89 4.20 -0.48 -7.46
C LEU A 89 3.96 -1.47 -8.61
N CYS A 90 4.87 -2.43 -8.76
CA CYS A 90 4.68 -3.57 -9.65
C CYS A 90 3.84 -4.64 -8.94
N TRP A 91 2.61 -4.83 -9.42
CA TRP A 91 1.72 -5.89 -8.99
C TRP A 91 1.88 -7.11 -9.91
N ALA A 92 2.55 -8.14 -9.42
CA ALA A 92 2.64 -9.41 -10.12
C ALA A 92 1.31 -10.16 -10.04
N ILE A 93 0.91 -10.77 -11.15
CA ILE A 93 -0.29 -11.59 -11.30
C ILE A 93 0.15 -13.04 -11.25
N SER A 94 -0.30 -13.76 -10.24
CA SER A 94 0.18 -15.09 -9.88
C SER A 94 -0.91 -16.13 -9.93
N THR A 95 -0.58 -17.32 -10.43
CA THR A 95 -1.44 -18.51 -10.41
C THR A 95 -0.71 -19.72 -9.83
N GLY A 96 -1.41 -20.82 -9.60
CA GLY A 96 -0.81 -22.05 -9.12
C GLY A 96 0.21 -22.65 -10.11
N ALA A 97 1.23 -23.30 -9.58
CA ALA A 97 2.28 -23.93 -10.42
C ALA A 97 1.71 -24.97 -11.38
N LYS A 98 0.67 -25.69 -10.96
CA LYS A 98 0.03 -26.79 -11.73
C LYS A 98 -1.31 -26.36 -12.36
N ARG A 99 -1.36 -25.16 -12.95
CA ARG A 99 -2.55 -24.61 -13.62
C ARG A 99 -2.22 -24.33 -15.10
N PRO A 100 -2.04 -25.37 -15.93
CA PRO A 100 -1.61 -25.21 -17.32
C PRO A 100 -2.62 -24.47 -18.19
N GLU A 101 -3.90 -24.45 -17.82
CA GLU A 101 -4.97 -23.73 -18.49
C GLU A 101 -4.88 -22.19 -18.34
N ILE A 102 -4.19 -21.69 -17.33
CA ILE A 102 -3.99 -20.26 -17.12
C ILE A 102 -2.65 -19.85 -17.72
N THR A 103 -2.64 -19.48 -18.98
CA THR A 103 -1.41 -19.21 -19.73
C THR A 103 -1.05 -17.73 -19.83
N SER A 104 -2.02 -16.84 -19.63
CA SER A 104 -1.84 -15.39 -19.81
C SER A 104 -2.89 -14.61 -19.00
N VAL A 105 -2.71 -13.30 -18.93
CA VAL A 105 -3.68 -12.41 -18.27
C VAL A 105 -5.08 -12.53 -18.88
N SER A 106 -5.19 -12.71 -20.20
CA SER A 106 -6.50 -12.85 -20.87
C SER A 106 -7.29 -14.09 -20.44
N SER A 107 -6.61 -15.14 -19.94
CA SER A 107 -7.26 -16.34 -19.40
C SER A 107 -7.99 -16.08 -18.06
N LEU A 108 -7.78 -14.93 -17.44
CA LEU A 108 -8.31 -14.61 -16.11
C LEU A 108 -9.67 -13.93 -16.11
N LYS A 109 -10.19 -13.59 -17.30
CA LYS A 109 -11.53 -13.00 -17.40
C LYS A 109 -12.60 -13.92 -16.81
N GLY A 110 -13.39 -13.40 -15.85
CA GLY A 110 -14.47 -14.16 -15.22
C GLY A 110 -14.00 -15.26 -14.25
N SER A 111 -12.70 -15.33 -13.94
CA SER A 111 -12.14 -16.30 -12.98
C SER A 111 -12.30 -15.84 -11.53
N LYS A 112 -11.90 -16.67 -10.55
CA LYS A 112 -11.90 -16.33 -9.12
C LYS A 112 -10.59 -15.64 -8.76
N ILE A 113 -10.66 -14.42 -8.23
CA ILE A 113 -9.50 -13.71 -7.72
C ILE A 113 -9.37 -13.87 -6.20
N GLY A 114 -8.20 -14.31 -5.73
CA GLY A 114 -7.84 -14.28 -4.32
C GLY A 114 -7.45 -12.89 -3.87
N ILE A 115 -8.01 -12.42 -2.76
CA ILE A 115 -7.72 -11.13 -2.13
C ILE A 115 -7.43 -11.30 -0.65
N SER A 116 -6.65 -10.40 -0.04
CA SER A 116 -6.39 -10.48 1.39
C SER A 116 -7.62 -10.13 2.20
N ARG A 117 -8.37 -9.10 1.82
CA ARG A 117 -9.66 -8.70 2.42
C ARG A 117 -10.42 -7.76 1.52
N ILE A 118 -11.69 -7.55 1.82
CA ILE A 118 -12.50 -6.53 1.14
C ILE A 118 -11.89 -5.14 1.41
N GLY A 119 -11.73 -4.34 0.36
CA GLY A 119 -11.11 -3.02 0.43
C GLY A 119 -9.57 -3.01 0.46
N SER A 120 -8.92 -4.17 0.35
CA SER A 120 -7.45 -4.25 0.26
C SER A 120 -6.93 -3.78 -1.10
N GLY A 121 -5.62 -3.44 -1.15
CA GLY A 121 -4.93 -3.14 -2.41
C GLY A 121 -5.07 -4.27 -3.45
N SER A 122 -5.03 -5.54 -3.02
CA SER A 122 -5.21 -6.67 -3.93
C SER A 122 -6.61 -6.71 -4.58
N GLN A 123 -7.67 -6.31 -3.87
CA GLN A 123 -9.00 -6.17 -4.47
C GLN A 123 -9.05 -4.98 -5.42
N VAL A 124 -8.56 -3.82 -4.99
CA VAL A 124 -8.54 -2.60 -5.79
C VAL A 124 -7.80 -2.84 -7.10
N MET A 125 -6.61 -3.43 -7.05
CA MET A 125 -5.80 -3.71 -8.23
C MET A 125 -6.44 -4.78 -9.14
N GLY A 126 -7.23 -5.68 -8.59
CA GLY A 126 -8.08 -6.58 -9.40
C GLY A 126 -9.05 -5.80 -10.29
N TYR A 127 -9.72 -4.78 -9.76
CA TYR A 127 -10.58 -3.92 -10.56
C TYR A 127 -9.80 -3.05 -11.57
N VAL A 128 -8.62 -2.52 -11.17
CA VAL A 128 -7.73 -1.78 -12.09
C VAL A 128 -7.27 -2.67 -13.24
N LEU A 129 -6.91 -3.94 -12.97
CA LEU A 129 -6.61 -4.92 -14.01
C LEU A 129 -7.80 -5.12 -14.95
N ALA A 130 -8.99 -5.30 -14.40
CA ALA A 130 -10.21 -5.49 -15.21
C ALA A 130 -10.51 -4.27 -16.10
N ASP A 131 -10.29 -3.04 -15.60
CA ASP A 131 -10.41 -1.83 -16.39
C ASP A 131 -9.41 -1.79 -17.56
N GLN A 132 -8.13 -2.03 -17.25
CA GLN A 132 -7.07 -2.04 -18.26
C GLN A 132 -7.27 -3.11 -19.36
N GLN A 133 -7.90 -4.23 -19.01
CA GLN A 133 -8.22 -5.32 -19.94
C GLN A 133 -9.57 -5.14 -20.65
N GLY A 134 -10.33 -4.10 -20.34
CA GLY A 134 -11.66 -3.87 -20.91
C GLY A 134 -12.70 -4.93 -20.48
N TRP A 135 -12.58 -5.48 -19.27
CA TRP A 135 -13.51 -6.50 -18.76
C TRP A 135 -14.67 -5.92 -17.94
N LEU A 136 -14.60 -4.63 -17.60
CA LEU A 136 -15.66 -3.98 -16.83
C LEU A 136 -16.95 -3.91 -17.63
N THR A 137 -18.05 -4.34 -17.02
CA THR A 137 -19.41 -4.22 -17.53
C THR A 137 -20.28 -3.54 -16.47
N PRO A 138 -21.05 -2.49 -16.80
CA PRO A 138 -21.91 -1.84 -15.83
C PRO A 138 -22.82 -2.83 -15.09
N GLY A 139 -22.79 -2.78 -13.75
CA GLY A 139 -23.65 -3.62 -12.91
C GLY A 139 -23.21 -5.08 -12.78
N ALA A 140 -22.08 -5.50 -13.36
CA ALA A 140 -21.57 -6.85 -13.25
C ALA A 140 -20.14 -6.88 -12.67
N SER A 141 -19.82 -7.90 -11.86
CA SER A 141 -18.45 -8.15 -11.42
C SER A 141 -17.60 -8.64 -12.60
N PRO A 142 -16.35 -8.17 -12.75
CA PRO A 142 -15.43 -8.66 -13.78
C PRO A 142 -14.92 -10.09 -13.48
N TYR A 143 -15.08 -10.54 -12.25
CA TYR A 143 -14.66 -11.86 -11.74
C TYR A 143 -15.87 -12.63 -11.22
N SER A 144 -15.80 -13.95 -11.28
CA SER A 144 -16.87 -14.82 -10.75
C SER A 144 -16.96 -14.74 -9.21
N ASP A 145 -15.82 -14.50 -8.55
CA ASP A 145 -15.75 -14.33 -7.10
C ASP A 145 -14.50 -13.57 -6.65
N PHE A 146 -14.61 -12.88 -5.51
CA PHE A 146 -13.51 -12.32 -4.73
C PHE A 146 -13.31 -13.16 -3.47
N VAL A 147 -12.38 -14.10 -3.51
CA VAL A 147 -12.12 -15.04 -2.42
C VAL A 147 -11.25 -14.37 -1.35
N VAL A 148 -11.80 -14.14 -0.15
CA VAL A 148 -11.06 -13.51 0.97
C VAL A 148 -10.17 -14.53 1.66
N LEU A 149 -8.85 -14.32 1.60
CA LEU A 149 -7.82 -15.28 2.04
C LEU A 149 -6.87 -14.74 3.13
N GLN A 150 -7.08 -13.51 3.58
CA GLN A 150 -6.48 -12.86 4.75
C GLN A 150 -5.00 -12.49 4.60
N ASN A 151 -4.13 -13.38 4.15
CA ASN A 151 -2.69 -13.17 4.08
C ASN A 151 -2.05 -13.80 2.84
N PHE A 152 -0.81 -13.43 2.56
CA PHE A 152 -0.07 -13.86 1.38
C PHE A 152 0.15 -15.38 1.31
N ALA A 153 0.37 -16.05 2.44
CA ALA A 153 0.54 -17.51 2.46
C ALA A 153 -0.73 -18.25 2.02
N ASN A 154 -1.90 -17.78 2.50
CA ASN A 154 -3.19 -18.34 2.08
C ASN A 154 -3.50 -18.07 0.60
N LEU A 155 -3.09 -16.89 0.06
CA LEU A 155 -3.23 -16.58 -1.37
C LEU A 155 -2.47 -17.60 -2.23
N ARG A 156 -1.20 -17.88 -1.88
CA ARG A 156 -0.38 -18.88 -2.59
C ARG A 156 -0.95 -20.29 -2.50
N LYS A 157 -1.42 -20.67 -1.30
CA LYS A 157 -2.09 -21.96 -1.10
C LYS A 157 -3.34 -22.08 -1.97
N ALA A 158 -4.19 -21.05 -1.98
CA ALA A 158 -5.47 -21.07 -2.66
C ALA A 158 -5.37 -21.22 -4.18
N VAL A 159 -4.35 -20.63 -4.82
CA VAL A 159 -4.14 -20.82 -6.26
C VAL A 159 -3.57 -22.19 -6.60
N ASN A 160 -2.92 -22.86 -5.65
CA ASN A 160 -2.40 -24.22 -5.83
C ASN A 160 -3.46 -25.29 -5.60
N ASP A 161 -4.42 -25.08 -4.69
CA ASP A 161 -5.51 -26.02 -4.42
C ASP A 161 -6.80 -25.74 -5.21
N GLY A 162 -6.82 -24.66 -6.03
CA GLY A 162 -7.95 -24.32 -6.89
C GLY A 162 -9.08 -23.54 -6.20
N THR A 163 -8.90 -23.12 -4.94
CA THR A 163 -9.84 -22.25 -4.22
C THR A 163 -9.94 -20.89 -4.92
N ALA A 164 -8.81 -20.36 -5.41
CA ALA A 164 -8.74 -19.18 -6.29
C ALA A 164 -7.98 -19.55 -7.56
N ASP A 165 -8.23 -18.81 -8.65
CA ASP A 165 -7.54 -19.03 -9.93
C ASP A 165 -6.25 -18.22 -10.02
N PHE A 166 -6.28 -17.00 -9.47
CA PHE A 166 -5.13 -16.10 -9.40
C PHE A 166 -5.23 -15.17 -8.22
N PHE A 167 -4.13 -14.51 -7.91
CA PHE A 167 -4.06 -13.37 -7.00
C PHE A 167 -3.06 -12.35 -7.50
N MET A 168 -3.08 -11.15 -6.91
CA MET A 168 -2.12 -10.09 -7.20
C MET A 168 -1.42 -9.67 -5.91
N TRP A 169 -0.09 -9.55 -5.98
CA TRP A 169 0.75 -9.10 -4.88
C TRP A 169 1.98 -8.37 -5.41
N GLU A 170 2.73 -7.71 -4.52
CA GLU A 170 3.97 -7.04 -4.89
C GLU A 170 4.96 -8.03 -5.52
N HIS A 171 5.67 -7.58 -6.58
CA HIS A 171 6.49 -8.44 -7.43
C HIS A 171 7.62 -9.13 -6.67
N PHE A 172 8.47 -8.35 -5.95
CA PHE A 172 9.64 -8.91 -5.26
C PHE A 172 9.26 -9.77 -4.06
N THR A 173 8.17 -9.46 -3.37
CA THR A 173 7.61 -10.34 -2.33
C THR A 173 7.15 -11.68 -2.91
N SER A 174 6.70 -11.69 -4.16
CA SER A 174 6.25 -12.91 -4.85
C SER A 174 7.39 -13.69 -5.52
N LYS A 175 8.51 -13.02 -5.86
CA LYS A 175 9.56 -13.53 -6.74
C LYS A 175 10.17 -14.85 -6.26
N ARG A 176 10.54 -14.97 -4.99
CA ARG A 176 11.10 -16.21 -4.44
C ARG A 176 10.21 -17.44 -4.62
N TYR A 177 8.88 -17.25 -4.67
CA TYR A 177 7.92 -18.33 -4.86
C TYR A 177 7.75 -18.70 -6.35
N TYR A 178 8.13 -17.81 -7.27
CA TYR A 178 8.34 -18.15 -8.69
C TYR A 178 9.62 -18.95 -8.84
N ASP A 179 10.70 -18.51 -8.22
CA ASP A 179 12.02 -19.15 -8.30
C ASP A 179 12.01 -20.56 -7.69
N SER A 180 11.24 -20.78 -6.62
CA SER A 180 11.03 -22.11 -6.01
C SER A 180 10.05 -22.99 -6.78
N GLY A 181 9.30 -22.45 -7.75
CA GLY A 181 8.27 -23.18 -8.48
C GLY A 181 6.99 -23.43 -7.66
N GLU A 182 6.80 -22.73 -6.53
CA GLU A 182 5.55 -22.84 -5.73
C GLU A 182 4.36 -22.23 -6.46
N ILE A 183 4.54 -21.08 -7.08
CA ILE A 183 3.53 -20.40 -7.91
C ILE A 183 4.13 -19.98 -9.24
N ARG A 184 3.27 -19.54 -10.16
CA ARG A 184 3.70 -19.09 -11.50
C ARG A 184 3.17 -17.70 -11.79
N ARG A 185 4.03 -16.83 -12.32
CA ARG A 185 3.67 -15.50 -12.80
C ARG A 185 3.05 -15.59 -14.20
N VAL A 186 1.91 -14.94 -14.40
CA VAL A 186 1.21 -14.86 -15.70
C VAL A 186 1.21 -13.46 -16.30
N GLY A 187 1.60 -12.45 -15.52
CA GLY A 187 1.72 -11.08 -15.96
C GLY A 187 1.97 -10.11 -14.81
N GLU A 188 1.87 -8.83 -15.11
CA GLU A 188 2.00 -7.76 -14.13
C GLU A 188 1.22 -6.52 -14.56
N ILE A 189 0.91 -5.64 -13.61
CA ILE A 189 0.49 -4.27 -13.86
C ILE A 189 1.19 -3.33 -12.86
N TYR A 190 1.33 -2.06 -13.25
CA TYR A 190 1.86 -1.02 -12.39
C TYR A 190 0.75 -0.10 -11.91
N THR A 191 0.83 0.35 -10.65
CA THR A 191 -0.08 1.41 -10.19
C THR A 191 0.17 2.68 -11.02
N PRO A 192 -0.87 3.34 -11.54
CA PRO A 192 -0.69 4.60 -12.28
C PRO A 192 -0.57 5.82 -11.35
N TRP A 193 -0.06 5.63 -10.14
CA TRP A 193 0.18 6.63 -9.10
C TRP A 193 1.42 6.27 -8.27
N SER A 194 1.94 7.24 -7.50
CA SER A 194 2.95 7.00 -6.46
C SER A 194 2.41 6.05 -5.39
N SER A 195 3.15 4.97 -5.12
CA SER A 195 2.59 3.75 -4.55
C SER A 195 2.28 3.80 -3.06
N TRP A 196 3.08 4.54 -2.25
CA TRP A 196 2.90 4.54 -0.79
C TRP A 196 2.71 5.93 -0.23
N LYS A 197 1.73 6.06 0.67
CA LYS A 197 1.42 7.28 1.40
C LYS A 197 1.54 7.07 2.91
N ILE A 198 1.73 8.20 3.59
CA ILE A 198 1.69 8.32 5.03
C ILE A 198 0.34 8.92 5.39
N VAL A 199 -0.36 8.29 6.31
CA VAL A 199 -1.60 8.80 6.90
C VAL A 199 -1.45 9.03 8.39
N ALA A 200 -2.19 9.99 8.92
CA ALA A 200 -2.29 10.24 10.36
C ALA A 200 -3.74 10.24 10.80
N SER A 201 -3.99 9.76 12.02
CA SER A 201 -5.28 9.87 12.67
C SER A 201 -5.72 11.35 12.74
N THR A 202 -7.00 11.63 12.48
CA THR A 202 -7.56 12.99 12.59
C THR A 202 -7.35 13.60 13.98
N ALA A 203 -7.22 12.78 15.01
CA ALA A 203 -6.90 13.24 16.37
C ALA A 203 -5.53 13.94 16.49
N LEU A 204 -4.59 13.68 15.57
CA LEU A 204 -3.27 14.32 15.52
C LEU A 204 -3.25 15.60 14.66
N LEU A 205 -4.37 15.95 14.05
CA LEU A 205 -4.50 17.01 13.04
C LEU A 205 -5.48 18.11 13.45
N PRO A 206 -5.32 18.74 14.63
CA PRO A 206 -6.14 19.90 15.01
C PRO A 206 -5.89 21.07 14.05
N GLU A 207 -6.93 21.90 13.78
CA GLU A 207 -6.92 22.96 12.76
C GLU A 207 -5.76 23.97 12.90
N GLN A 208 -5.28 24.22 14.10
CA GLN A 208 -4.34 25.31 14.34
C GLN A 208 -2.89 24.89 14.54
N ASN A 209 -2.61 23.67 14.97
CA ASN A 209 -1.24 23.19 15.17
C ASN A 209 -1.19 21.65 15.05
N PRO A 210 -0.61 21.11 13.99
CA PRO A 210 -0.36 19.68 13.89
C PRO A 210 0.48 19.19 15.08
N ASP A 211 0.27 17.95 15.48
CA ASP A 211 1.05 17.33 16.55
C ASP A 211 2.55 17.37 16.19
N LYS A 212 3.38 17.94 17.06
CA LYS A 212 4.84 18.09 16.82
C LYS A 212 5.55 16.77 16.57
N ARG A 213 5.00 15.66 17.09
CA ARG A 213 5.53 14.31 16.84
C ARG A 213 5.43 13.92 15.37
N LEU A 214 4.43 14.44 14.62
CA LEU A 214 4.34 14.25 13.15
C LEU A 214 5.46 14.98 12.43
N LEU A 215 5.80 16.20 12.82
CA LEU A 215 6.90 16.96 12.22
C LEU A 215 8.24 16.28 12.47
N ASP A 216 8.46 15.76 13.68
CA ASP A 216 9.65 14.98 14.01
C ASP A 216 9.69 13.67 13.21
N LEU A 217 8.56 12.98 13.05
CA LEU A 217 8.44 11.79 12.22
C LEU A 217 8.90 12.06 10.79
N PHE A 218 8.37 13.10 10.12
CA PHE A 218 8.77 13.44 8.75
C PHE A 218 10.27 13.70 8.65
N LYS A 219 10.81 14.53 9.57
CA LYS A 219 12.24 14.80 9.60
C LYS A 219 13.07 13.52 9.72
N LYS A 220 12.69 12.61 10.64
CA LYS A 220 13.41 11.36 10.86
C LYS A 220 13.26 10.36 9.72
N LEU A 221 12.10 10.34 9.07
CA LEU A 221 11.90 9.54 7.85
C LEU A 221 12.77 10.06 6.70
N ASP A 222 12.83 11.37 6.50
CA ASP A 222 13.69 11.98 5.47
C ASP A 222 15.16 11.63 5.71
N GLU A 223 15.63 11.69 6.97
CA GLU A 223 16.99 11.27 7.36
C GLU A 223 17.20 9.77 7.07
N GLY A 224 16.23 8.91 7.41
CA GLY A 224 16.27 7.47 7.16
C GLY A 224 16.28 7.12 5.67
N ILE A 225 15.50 7.83 4.85
CA ILE A 225 15.47 7.67 3.39
C ILE A 225 16.80 8.11 2.76
N ASN A 226 17.35 9.25 3.18
CA ASN A 226 18.64 9.72 2.70
C ASN A 226 19.76 8.72 3.04
N TYR A 227 19.73 8.17 4.24
CA TYR A 227 20.66 7.14 4.66
C TYR A 227 20.52 5.87 3.82
N PHE A 228 19.30 5.38 3.65
CA PHE A 228 18.98 4.24 2.79
C PHE A 228 19.53 4.43 1.37
N SER A 229 19.34 5.61 0.77
CA SER A 229 19.79 5.92 -0.58
C SER A 229 21.30 5.99 -0.75
N SER A 230 22.05 6.14 0.34
CA SER A 230 23.52 6.25 0.33
C SER A 230 24.25 5.03 0.94
N HIS A 231 23.51 4.08 1.54
CA HIS A 231 24.07 2.91 2.24
C HIS A 231 23.44 1.61 1.71
N TYR A 232 23.52 1.39 0.39
CA TYR A 232 22.88 0.27 -0.28
C TYR A 232 23.28 -1.10 0.28
N ASP A 233 24.55 -1.31 0.63
CA ASP A 233 25.00 -2.59 1.17
C ASP A 233 24.38 -2.89 2.55
N GLU A 234 24.18 -1.88 3.40
CA GLU A 234 23.48 -2.07 4.68
C GLU A 234 21.98 -2.33 4.43
N ALA A 235 21.38 -1.63 3.48
CA ALA A 235 19.97 -1.87 3.10
C ALA A 235 19.78 -3.29 2.56
N VAL A 236 20.63 -3.73 1.63
CA VAL A 236 20.61 -5.10 1.07
C VAL A 236 20.78 -6.12 2.18
N LYS A 237 21.77 -5.92 3.08
CA LYS A 237 22.01 -6.82 4.21
C LYS A 237 20.77 -6.93 5.09
N TYR A 238 20.19 -5.80 5.51
CA TYR A 238 18.97 -5.82 6.33
C TYR A 238 17.82 -6.55 5.63
N ILE A 239 17.56 -6.24 4.37
CA ILE A 239 16.48 -6.85 3.60
C ILE A 239 16.69 -8.36 3.45
N SER A 240 17.91 -8.82 3.22
CA SER A 240 18.20 -10.24 2.98
C SER A 240 18.42 -11.07 4.24
N THR A 241 18.67 -10.45 5.42
CA THR A 241 18.87 -11.18 6.68
C THR A 241 17.70 -11.08 7.64
N GLU A 242 16.98 -9.95 7.64
CA GLU A 242 15.89 -9.71 8.59
C GLU A 242 14.50 -9.80 7.94
N LEU A 243 14.46 -9.73 6.60
CA LEU A 243 13.23 -9.86 5.82
C LEU A 243 13.35 -11.06 4.86
N ASP A 244 12.24 -11.42 4.22
CA ASP A 244 12.14 -12.67 3.46
C ASP A 244 12.50 -12.48 1.97
N TYR A 245 13.70 -11.94 1.69
CA TYR A 245 14.19 -11.66 0.32
C TYR A 245 15.60 -12.21 0.12
N SER A 246 15.95 -12.59 -1.12
CA SER A 246 17.34 -12.87 -1.48
C SER A 246 18.16 -11.58 -1.61
N GLU A 247 19.48 -11.67 -1.46
CA GLU A 247 20.36 -10.53 -1.69
C GLU A 247 20.26 -10.00 -3.13
N ALA A 248 20.12 -10.92 -4.11
CA ALA A 248 19.96 -10.57 -5.52
C ALA A 248 18.66 -9.77 -5.76
N ASP A 249 17.55 -10.22 -5.18
CA ASP A 249 16.26 -9.55 -5.31
C ASP A 249 16.25 -8.19 -4.59
N ALA A 250 16.90 -8.09 -3.43
CA ALA A 250 17.07 -6.83 -2.73
C ALA A 250 17.84 -5.80 -3.58
N ARG A 251 18.94 -6.22 -4.23
CA ARG A 251 19.72 -5.35 -5.13
C ARG A 251 18.93 -4.95 -6.37
N GLU A 252 18.20 -5.86 -6.97
CA GLU A 252 17.33 -5.58 -8.12
C GLU A 252 16.24 -4.57 -7.75
N TRP A 253 15.52 -4.81 -6.63
CA TRP A 253 14.50 -3.90 -6.14
C TRP A 253 15.02 -2.49 -5.86
N LEU A 254 16.19 -2.34 -5.22
CA LEU A 254 16.82 -1.06 -4.94
C LEU A 254 17.05 -0.21 -6.20
N SER A 255 17.26 -0.86 -7.36
CA SER A 255 17.42 -0.15 -8.64
C SER A 255 16.09 0.40 -9.20
N THR A 256 14.96 -0.08 -8.72
CA THR A 256 13.62 0.25 -9.23
C THR A 256 12.84 1.20 -8.33
N VAL A 257 13.13 1.21 -7.03
CA VAL A 257 12.40 2.02 -6.05
C VAL A 257 12.96 3.43 -5.92
N ARG A 258 12.06 4.40 -5.76
CA ARG A 258 12.39 5.77 -5.35
C ARG A 258 11.47 6.21 -4.23
N PHE A 259 12.04 6.47 -3.07
CA PHE A 259 11.37 7.09 -1.95
C PHE A 259 11.29 8.60 -2.13
N ALA A 260 10.32 9.24 -1.49
CA ALA A 260 10.22 10.69 -1.50
C ALA A 260 11.41 11.33 -0.75
N THR A 261 12.04 12.33 -1.35
CA THR A 261 13.15 13.06 -0.71
C THR A 261 12.68 13.93 0.46
N LYS A 262 11.39 14.32 0.42
CA LYS A 262 10.65 14.92 1.53
C LYS A 262 9.34 14.17 1.67
N THR A 263 9.15 13.59 2.84
CA THR A 263 7.98 12.75 3.11
C THR A 263 6.75 13.53 3.50
N GLU A 264 6.89 14.74 4.00
CA GLU A 264 5.77 15.66 4.26
C GLU A 264 5.16 16.16 2.94
N GLY A 265 3.83 16.13 2.86
CA GLY A 265 3.10 16.66 1.72
C GLY A 265 2.67 15.61 0.70
N VAL A 266 1.62 15.97 -0.03
CA VAL A 266 0.98 15.11 -1.04
C VAL A 266 0.53 15.95 -2.23
N ASP A 267 0.85 15.52 -3.42
CA ASP A 267 0.28 16.10 -4.63
C ASP A 267 -1.19 15.70 -4.77
N LEU A 268 -2.08 16.69 -4.70
CA LEU A 268 -3.53 16.50 -4.86
C LEU A 268 -3.88 15.81 -6.19
N LYS A 269 -3.14 16.10 -7.27
CA LYS A 269 -3.38 15.48 -8.59
C LYS A 269 -3.21 13.97 -8.55
N VAL A 270 -2.29 13.45 -7.74
CA VAL A 270 -2.12 12.01 -7.54
C VAL A 270 -3.35 11.40 -6.90
N ILE A 271 -3.92 12.04 -5.88
CA ILE A 271 -5.12 11.57 -5.19
C ILE A 271 -6.34 11.68 -6.10
N GLN A 272 -6.50 12.78 -6.83
CA GLN A 272 -7.58 12.94 -7.82
C GLN A 272 -7.51 11.87 -8.91
N SER A 273 -6.31 11.62 -9.46
CA SER A 273 -6.10 10.56 -10.46
C SER A 273 -6.47 9.19 -9.89
N CYS A 274 -6.03 8.88 -8.67
CA CYS A 274 -6.37 7.63 -8.00
C CYS A 274 -7.90 7.49 -7.82
N VAL A 275 -8.59 8.52 -7.28
CA VAL A 275 -10.05 8.52 -7.12
C VAL A 275 -10.77 8.29 -8.46
N ASN A 276 -10.35 8.99 -9.53
CA ASN A 276 -10.96 8.85 -10.85
C ASN A 276 -10.83 7.42 -11.40
N ILE A 277 -9.66 6.81 -11.25
CA ILE A 277 -9.44 5.42 -11.68
C ILE A 277 -10.26 4.45 -10.82
N LEU A 278 -10.32 4.66 -9.50
CA LEU A 278 -11.12 3.81 -8.62
C LEU A 278 -12.64 3.94 -8.88
N ARG A 279 -13.12 5.13 -9.25
CA ARG A 279 -14.52 5.32 -9.70
C ARG A 279 -14.76 4.58 -11.02
N LYS A 280 -13.89 4.79 -12.01
CA LYS A 280 -13.97 4.09 -13.30
C LYS A 280 -13.96 2.57 -13.14
N ALA A 281 -13.12 2.07 -12.23
CA ALA A 281 -13.03 0.64 -11.90
C ALA A 281 -14.21 0.11 -11.04
N GLY A 282 -15.14 0.97 -10.61
CA GLY A 282 -16.29 0.58 -9.80
C GLY A 282 -15.99 0.32 -8.32
N VAL A 283 -14.79 0.71 -7.85
CA VAL A 283 -14.41 0.60 -6.44
C VAL A 283 -15.05 1.71 -5.60
N LEU A 284 -15.19 2.91 -6.18
CA LEU A 284 -15.81 4.07 -5.57
C LEU A 284 -17.05 4.49 -6.36
N ALA A 285 -18.12 4.89 -5.67
CA ALA A 285 -19.31 5.44 -6.27
C ALA A 285 -19.12 6.93 -6.63
N GLU A 286 -19.78 7.40 -7.69
CA GLU A 286 -19.77 8.81 -8.07
C GLU A 286 -20.45 9.69 -7.01
N GLY A 287 -19.78 10.79 -6.68
CA GLY A 287 -20.31 11.80 -5.75
C GLY A 287 -20.46 11.35 -4.29
N LYS A 288 -19.96 10.16 -3.96
CA LYS A 288 -20.04 9.58 -2.61
C LYS A 288 -18.66 9.56 -1.94
N GLY A 289 -18.67 9.44 -0.61
CA GLY A 289 -17.45 9.46 0.20
C GLY A 289 -16.75 10.83 0.22
N LEU A 290 -15.55 10.86 0.82
CA LEU A 290 -14.74 12.08 0.86
C LEU A 290 -14.22 12.45 -0.54
N GLN A 291 -14.24 13.75 -0.86
CA GLN A 291 -13.62 14.25 -2.08
C GLN A 291 -12.09 14.32 -1.91
N PRO A 292 -11.31 14.30 -3.01
CA PRO A 292 -9.84 14.26 -2.94
C PRO A 292 -9.22 15.32 -2.02
N GLU A 293 -9.74 16.55 -2.06
CA GLU A 293 -9.26 17.66 -1.23
C GLU A 293 -9.48 17.38 0.27
N SER A 294 -10.60 16.75 0.62
CA SER A 294 -10.94 16.40 2.01
C SER A 294 -10.21 15.15 2.50
N MET A 295 -9.56 14.39 1.62
CA MET A 295 -8.72 13.25 1.99
C MET A 295 -7.35 13.68 2.51
N LEU A 296 -6.93 14.93 2.23
CA LEU A 296 -5.66 15.50 2.65
C LEU A 296 -5.81 16.26 3.97
N ALA A 297 -4.71 16.35 4.73
CA ALA A 297 -4.67 17.19 5.92
C ALA A 297 -4.51 18.67 5.53
N ASN A 298 -5.34 19.52 6.09
CA ASN A 298 -5.16 20.96 5.97
C ASN A 298 -3.90 21.40 6.72
N GLY A 299 -3.02 22.19 6.08
CA GLY A 299 -1.85 22.80 6.73
C GLY A 299 -0.60 21.94 6.85
N LEU A 300 -0.63 20.68 6.47
CA LEU A 300 0.57 19.85 6.25
C LEU A 300 0.82 19.76 4.75
N GLY A 301 1.70 20.63 4.25
CA GLY A 301 2.38 20.50 2.97
C GLY A 301 1.55 20.08 1.75
N ALA A 302 0.34 20.56 1.56
CA ALA A 302 -0.31 20.51 0.26
C ALA A 302 0.54 21.33 -0.71
N GLN A 303 1.52 20.72 -1.34
CA GLN A 303 2.23 21.33 -2.46
C GLN A 303 1.25 21.35 -3.64
N PHE A 304 0.57 22.47 -3.82
CA PHE A 304 -0.04 22.78 -5.09
C PHE A 304 1.12 23.14 -6.03
N PRO A 305 1.41 22.38 -7.09
CA PRO A 305 2.35 22.85 -8.09
C PRO A 305 1.76 24.12 -8.70
N GLN A 306 2.56 25.20 -8.68
CA GLN A 306 2.28 26.44 -9.41
C GLN A 306 2.27 26.19 -10.92
#